data_e312e36fa38ac3916a0dbc0158a9d7ff
#
_entry.id   e312e36fa38ac3916a0dbc0158a9d7ff
#
_cell.length_a   1.000
_cell.length_b   1.000
_cell.length_c   1.000
_cell.angle_alpha   90.00
_cell.angle_beta   90.00
_cell.angle_gamma   90.00
#
_symmetry.space_group_name_H-M   'P 1'
#
loop_
_entity.id
_entity.type
_entity.pdbx_description
1 polymer ?
#
loop_
_entity_poly.entity_id
_entity_poly.type
_entity_poly.pdbx_seq_one_letter_code
_entity_poly.pdbx_strand_id
1 'polypeptide(L)'
;MTKKTATEESQAAAPKAQPPQLNNTNFQVSPPRTSEPTGTFVGQKVVQLRGDLGRLQASITRHNSDLQAMRQQTITHAAGYHARLGGIEARLQVGTTPGNPVLGNEWNLAQQQLETVNADIGRMNNLANRVAADAAMSSYLLESTRAAYGLSGAIDEDHRQLGVLEDDVNKTVVLITRLLDELSQDIARQSTYVANERSNLNTLALAIKNGELYGNSLASRAFTSTTISAAATNTRGVSAIRGRPLVVIRFDQANVKYQKVLYDAVSRALERQPGAQFTLVAVSPSKATSASAALNSGAARKNAQAVLRALTDMGLPADRVQLSASTASDASGNEVRLYVR
;
A
#
# COMPACT_ATOMS: atom_id res chain seq x y z
N MET A 1 23.51 32.63 -36.49
CA MET A 1 23.97 31.51 -35.65
C MET A 1 23.00 31.38 -34.49
N THR A 2 21.95 30.59 -34.62
CA THR A 2 20.94 30.36 -33.63
C THR A 2 21.02 28.89 -33.17
N LYS A 3 21.44 28.71 -31.94
CA LYS A 3 21.63 27.43 -31.27
C LYS A 3 20.26 26.89 -30.85
N LYS A 4 19.82 25.81 -31.48
CA LYS A 4 18.58 25.10 -31.19
C LYS A 4 18.84 24.16 -30.01
N THR A 5 18.31 24.50 -28.84
CA THR A 5 18.27 23.64 -27.64
C THR A 5 17.31 22.50 -27.89
N ALA A 6 17.81 21.28 -27.91
CA ALA A 6 17.02 20.07 -27.90
C ALA A 6 16.46 19.87 -26.47
N THR A 7 15.14 19.84 -26.34
CA THR A 7 14.44 19.47 -25.13
C THR A 7 14.50 17.95 -25.01
N GLU A 8 15.22 17.44 -24.02
CA GLU A 8 15.19 16.03 -23.64
C GLU A 8 13.81 15.74 -23.05
N GLU A 9 12.99 14.99 -23.76
CA GLU A 9 11.80 14.35 -23.24
C GLU A 9 12.23 13.31 -22.20
N SER A 10 12.06 13.65 -20.93
CA SER A 10 12.20 12.73 -19.81
C SER A 10 11.17 11.60 -19.96
N GLN A 11 11.61 10.43 -20.44
CA GLN A 11 10.83 9.20 -20.33
C GLN A 11 10.56 8.94 -18.86
N ALA A 12 9.30 9.03 -18.47
CA ALA A 12 8.84 8.67 -17.12
C ALA A 12 9.20 7.20 -16.87
N ALA A 13 10.28 6.98 -16.13
CA ALA A 13 10.63 5.68 -15.59
C ALA A 13 9.45 5.18 -14.73
N ALA A 14 9.08 3.91 -14.90
CA ALA A 14 8.11 3.27 -14.01
C ALA A 14 8.50 3.54 -12.54
N PRO A 15 7.53 3.82 -11.65
CA PRO A 15 7.84 4.14 -10.28
C PRO A 15 8.64 2.97 -9.67
N LYS A 16 9.91 3.23 -9.38
CA LYS A 16 10.75 2.26 -8.66
C LYS A 16 10.05 1.99 -7.34
N ALA A 17 9.71 0.72 -7.08
CA ALA A 17 9.17 0.30 -5.82
C ALA A 17 10.12 0.78 -4.71
N GLN A 18 9.60 1.60 -3.81
CA GLN A 18 10.39 2.19 -2.72
C GLN A 18 10.12 1.41 -1.43
N PRO A 19 11.12 1.29 -0.54
CA PRO A 19 10.90 0.73 0.78
C PRO A 19 9.77 1.45 1.51
N PRO A 20 9.12 0.79 2.49
CA PRO A 20 8.00 1.39 3.21
C PRO A 20 8.44 2.67 3.91
N GLN A 21 7.67 3.74 3.72
CA GLN A 21 7.90 5.02 4.38
C GLN A 21 7.46 4.92 5.84
N LEU A 22 8.40 4.62 6.74
CA LEU A 22 8.16 4.58 8.17
C LEU A 22 8.38 5.97 8.79
N ASN A 23 7.78 6.20 9.99
CA ASN A 23 8.05 7.42 10.74
C ASN A 23 9.53 7.48 11.16
N ASN A 24 10.04 8.68 11.27
CA ASN A 24 11.43 8.93 11.72
C ASN A 24 11.48 9.69 13.05
N THR A 25 10.34 9.85 13.71
CA THR A 25 10.26 10.57 14.97
C THR A 25 10.99 9.79 16.07
N ASN A 26 11.84 10.50 16.78
CA ASN A 26 12.50 10.02 17.97
C ASN A 26 12.26 11.05 19.09
N PHE A 27 11.84 10.61 20.26
CA PHE A 27 11.57 11.49 21.39
C PHE A 27 12.39 11.08 22.61
N GLN A 28 12.68 12.07 23.44
CA GLN A 28 13.40 11.85 24.68
C GLN A 28 12.42 11.91 25.85
N VAL A 29 12.55 10.97 26.76
CA VAL A 29 11.83 10.92 28.02
C VAL A 29 12.66 11.68 29.06
N SER A 30 12.12 12.74 29.61
CA SER A 30 12.76 13.46 30.71
C SER A 30 12.59 12.65 32.00
N PRO A 31 13.67 12.50 32.82
CA PRO A 31 13.56 11.82 34.11
C PRO A 31 12.59 12.58 35.05
N PRO A 32 11.99 11.86 36.03
CA PRO A 32 11.13 12.52 37.01
C PRO A 32 11.91 13.57 37.81
N ARG A 33 11.26 14.68 38.07
CA ARG A 33 11.88 15.73 38.90
C ARG A 33 12.12 15.21 40.32
N THR A 34 13.32 15.45 40.83
CA THR A 34 13.70 15.10 42.21
C THR A 34 13.14 16.10 43.20
N SER A 35 12.84 15.66 44.42
CA SER A 35 12.50 16.51 45.55
C SER A 35 12.98 15.87 46.86
N GLU A 36 13.22 16.68 47.89
CA GLU A 36 13.62 16.19 49.19
C GLU A 36 12.47 15.47 49.90
N PRO A 37 12.72 14.35 50.59
CA PRO A 37 11.72 13.65 51.36
C PRO A 37 11.18 14.49 52.50
N THR A 38 9.88 14.60 52.68
CA THR A 38 9.25 15.38 53.76
C THR A 38 9.18 14.64 55.08
N GLY A 39 9.45 13.32 55.09
CA GLY A 39 9.36 12.46 56.28
C GLY A 39 7.91 12.06 56.66
N THR A 40 6.91 12.63 56.02
CA THR A 40 5.50 12.30 56.25
C THR A 40 5.13 10.97 55.58
N PHE A 41 3.97 10.38 55.97
CA PHE A 41 3.43 9.21 55.31
C PHE A 41 3.11 9.51 53.83
N VAL A 42 2.58 10.71 53.53
CA VAL A 42 2.30 11.16 52.18
C VAL A 42 3.58 11.33 51.39
N GLY A 43 4.61 11.94 51.96
CA GLY A 43 5.94 12.07 51.34
C GLY A 43 6.59 10.74 50.99
N GLN A 44 6.42 9.71 51.88
CA GLN A 44 6.88 8.35 51.53
C GLN A 44 6.12 7.79 50.32
N LYS A 45 4.80 8.03 50.23
CA LYS A 45 3.98 7.63 49.05
C LYS A 45 4.42 8.34 47.79
N VAL A 46 4.75 9.63 47.86
CA VAL A 46 5.33 10.39 46.74
C VAL A 46 6.64 9.77 46.25
N VAL A 47 7.54 9.42 47.17
CA VAL A 47 8.82 8.77 46.80
C VAL A 47 8.58 7.42 46.09
N GLN A 48 7.63 6.63 46.62
CA GLN A 48 7.24 5.34 45.96
C GLN A 48 6.71 5.58 44.55
N LEU A 49 5.71 6.43 44.38
CA LEU A 49 5.10 6.72 43.09
C LEU A 49 6.09 7.33 42.07
N ARG A 50 7.02 8.15 42.54
CA ARG A 50 8.11 8.69 41.70
C ARG A 50 9.06 7.59 41.25
N GLY A 51 9.37 6.63 42.09
CA GLY A 51 10.14 5.43 41.74
C GLY A 51 9.44 4.60 40.68
N ASP A 52 8.09 4.42 40.79
CA ASP A 52 7.27 3.72 39.78
C ASP A 52 7.25 4.48 38.45
N LEU A 53 7.10 5.81 38.49
CA LEU A 53 7.19 6.65 37.30
C LEU A 53 8.56 6.54 36.62
N GLY A 54 9.64 6.54 37.37
CA GLY A 54 11.00 6.38 36.84
C GLY A 54 11.18 5.04 36.13
N ARG A 55 10.59 3.94 36.67
CA ARG A 55 10.61 2.64 36.02
C ARG A 55 9.79 2.65 34.70
N LEU A 56 8.62 3.27 34.72
CA LEU A 56 7.79 3.45 33.54
C LEU A 56 8.50 4.24 32.44
N GLN A 57 9.11 5.37 32.78
CA GLN A 57 9.85 6.21 31.84
C GLN A 57 11.08 5.50 31.25
N ALA A 58 11.77 4.66 32.04
CA ALA A 58 12.85 3.80 31.56
C ALA A 58 12.33 2.73 30.57
N SER A 59 11.13 2.19 30.83
CA SER A 59 10.46 1.24 29.91
C SER A 59 10.15 1.91 28.57
N ILE A 60 9.56 3.10 28.60
CA ILE A 60 9.21 3.87 27.39
C ILE A 60 10.46 4.25 26.59
N THR A 61 11.54 4.62 27.25
CA THR A 61 12.81 4.90 26.59
C THR A 61 13.32 3.68 25.83
N ARG A 62 13.25 2.49 26.45
CA ARG A 62 13.61 1.22 25.78
C ARG A 62 12.69 0.93 24.59
N HIS A 63 11.38 1.09 24.77
CA HIS A 63 10.43 0.86 23.68
C HIS A 63 10.62 1.82 22.50
N ASN A 64 10.96 3.06 22.76
CA ASN A 64 11.32 3.99 21.70
C ASN A 64 12.61 3.56 20.97
N SER A 65 13.63 3.10 21.69
CA SER A 65 14.86 2.55 21.09
C SER A 65 14.57 1.28 20.27
N ASP A 66 13.73 0.37 20.80
CA ASP A 66 13.29 -0.84 20.10
C ASP A 66 12.58 -0.48 18.78
N LEU A 67 11.69 0.53 18.80
CA LEU A 67 10.99 0.99 17.60
C LEU A 67 11.97 1.54 16.55
N GLN A 68 12.95 2.38 16.97
CA GLN A 68 13.96 2.89 16.03
C GLN A 68 14.77 1.73 15.40
N ALA A 69 15.19 0.75 16.21
CA ALA A 69 15.92 -0.42 15.72
C ALA A 69 15.06 -1.26 14.73
N MET A 70 13.78 -1.49 15.04
CA MET A 70 12.84 -2.19 14.15
C MET A 70 12.62 -1.46 12.83
N ARG A 71 12.48 -0.13 12.86
CA ARG A 71 12.37 0.70 11.64
C ARG A 71 13.60 0.51 10.75
N GLN A 72 14.79 0.60 11.33
CA GLN A 72 16.04 0.42 10.58
C GLN A 72 16.16 -0.99 9.99
N GLN A 73 15.80 -2.04 10.75
CA GLN A 73 15.79 -3.42 10.28
C GLN A 73 14.82 -3.60 9.11
N THR A 74 13.60 -3.09 9.20
CA THR A 74 12.60 -3.14 8.13
C THR A 74 13.10 -2.48 6.86
N ILE A 75 13.73 -1.30 6.95
CA ILE A 75 14.33 -0.62 5.81
C ILE A 75 15.42 -1.50 5.16
N THR A 76 16.28 -2.13 5.97
CA THR A 76 17.34 -3.02 5.49
C THR A 76 16.76 -4.27 4.80
N HIS A 77 15.73 -4.89 5.39
CA HIS A 77 15.08 -6.07 4.80
C HIS A 77 14.37 -5.70 3.49
N ALA A 78 13.67 -4.56 3.44
CA ALA A 78 13.01 -4.07 2.24
C ALA A 78 14.02 -3.71 1.13
N ALA A 79 15.16 -3.11 1.48
CA ALA A 79 16.23 -2.83 0.53
C ALA A 79 16.82 -4.11 -0.08
N GLY A 80 17.02 -5.16 0.74
CA GLY A 80 17.45 -6.49 0.26
C GLY A 80 16.45 -7.11 -0.70
N TYR A 81 15.15 -7.02 -0.40
CA TYR A 81 14.07 -7.45 -1.28
C TYR A 81 14.10 -6.71 -2.63
N HIS A 82 14.17 -5.38 -2.63
CA HIS A 82 14.20 -4.58 -3.87
C HIS A 82 15.46 -4.80 -4.71
N ALA A 83 16.60 -5.05 -4.09
CA ALA A 83 17.82 -5.39 -4.81
C ALA A 83 17.66 -6.68 -5.65
N ARG A 84 16.98 -7.71 -5.11
CA ARG A 84 16.68 -8.94 -5.83
C ARG A 84 15.66 -8.71 -6.93
N LEU A 85 14.59 -7.95 -6.64
CA LEU A 85 13.56 -7.59 -7.62
C LEU A 85 14.18 -6.90 -8.82
N GLY A 86 15.01 -5.87 -8.60
CA GLY A 86 15.71 -5.14 -9.66
C GLY A 86 16.62 -6.03 -10.52
N GLY A 87 17.26 -7.02 -9.91
CA GLY A 87 18.06 -8.03 -10.65
C GLY A 87 17.21 -8.91 -11.57
N ILE A 88 16.03 -9.35 -11.11
CA ILE A 88 15.10 -10.14 -11.92
C ILE A 88 14.52 -9.28 -13.04
N GLU A 89 14.04 -8.08 -12.73
CA GLU A 89 13.45 -7.15 -13.70
C GLU A 89 14.45 -6.77 -14.80
N ALA A 90 15.70 -6.48 -14.45
CA ALA A 90 16.75 -6.14 -15.42
C ALA A 90 16.98 -7.28 -16.43
N ARG A 91 16.98 -8.55 -15.97
CA ARG A 91 17.12 -9.70 -16.86
C ARG A 91 15.90 -9.92 -17.73
N LEU A 92 14.70 -9.71 -17.20
CA LEU A 92 13.45 -9.84 -17.96
C LEU A 92 13.27 -8.72 -18.99
N GLN A 93 13.83 -7.51 -18.75
CA GLN A 93 13.83 -6.44 -19.74
C GLN A 93 14.69 -6.77 -20.97
N VAL A 94 15.81 -7.44 -20.77
CA VAL A 94 16.65 -7.94 -21.88
C VAL A 94 15.98 -9.12 -22.58
N GLY A 95 15.17 -9.89 -21.87
CA GLY A 95 14.58 -11.14 -22.31
C GLY A 95 15.43 -12.34 -21.89
N THR A 96 14.76 -13.42 -21.55
CA THR A 96 15.40 -14.68 -21.10
C THR A 96 14.58 -15.88 -21.59
N THR A 97 15.12 -17.08 -21.40
CA THR A 97 14.35 -18.31 -21.69
C THR A 97 13.11 -18.39 -20.80
N PRO A 98 11.92 -18.70 -21.35
CA PRO A 98 10.72 -18.92 -20.56
C PRO A 98 10.97 -19.93 -19.44
N GLY A 99 10.53 -19.58 -18.21
CA GLY A 99 10.71 -20.43 -17.05
C GLY A 99 12.16 -20.58 -16.58
N ASN A 100 13.02 -19.60 -16.83
CA ASN A 100 14.45 -19.64 -16.45
C ASN A 100 14.63 -20.02 -14.97
N PRO A 101 15.32 -21.15 -14.64
CA PRO A 101 15.45 -21.64 -13.28
C PRO A 101 16.26 -20.70 -12.37
N VAL A 102 17.20 -19.91 -12.94
CA VAL A 102 17.95 -18.92 -12.15
C VAL A 102 17.04 -17.83 -11.65
N LEU A 103 16.14 -17.31 -12.52
CA LEU A 103 15.15 -16.30 -12.12
C LEU A 103 14.10 -16.88 -11.17
N GLY A 104 13.72 -18.14 -11.31
CA GLY A 104 12.85 -18.84 -10.37
C GLY A 104 13.47 -18.92 -8.97
N ASN A 105 14.77 -19.23 -8.87
CA ASN A 105 15.48 -19.23 -7.59
C ASN A 105 15.57 -17.82 -6.99
N GLU A 106 15.90 -16.80 -7.76
CA GLU A 106 15.93 -15.41 -7.28
C GLU A 106 14.54 -14.94 -6.82
N TRP A 107 13.48 -15.35 -7.50
CA TRP A 107 12.10 -15.08 -7.08
C TRP A 107 11.77 -15.74 -5.73
N ASN A 108 12.16 -17.01 -5.52
CA ASN A 108 11.98 -17.68 -4.23
C ASN A 108 12.72 -16.94 -3.10
N LEU A 109 13.95 -16.48 -3.37
CA LEU A 109 14.73 -15.70 -2.40
C LEU A 109 14.10 -14.34 -2.12
N ALA A 110 13.53 -13.68 -3.13
CA ALA A 110 12.79 -12.44 -2.96
C ALA A 110 11.51 -12.66 -2.11
N GLN A 111 10.80 -13.77 -2.33
CA GLN A 111 9.65 -14.16 -1.50
C GLN A 111 10.03 -14.36 -0.04
N GLN A 112 11.13 -15.09 0.24
CA GLN A 112 11.64 -15.28 1.60
C GLN A 112 12.02 -13.94 2.25
N GLN A 113 12.63 -13.04 1.50
CA GLN A 113 12.97 -11.70 1.99
C GLN A 113 11.71 -10.88 2.34
N LEU A 114 10.67 -10.97 1.52
CA LEU A 114 9.38 -10.31 1.80
C LEU A 114 8.69 -10.90 3.04
N GLU A 115 8.80 -12.21 3.28
CA GLU A 115 8.30 -12.82 4.52
C GLU A 115 9.10 -12.34 5.74
N THR A 116 10.38 -12.03 5.61
CA THR A 116 11.16 -11.40 6.68
C THR A 116 10.62 -10.00 7.01
N VAL A 117 10.28 -9.19 5.99
CA VAL A 117 9.61 -7.90 6.19
C VAL A 117 8.24 -8.07 6.85
N ASN A 118 7.49 -9.11 6.48
CA ASN A 118 6.22 -9.44 7.11
C ASN A 118 6.38 -9.84 8.59
N ALA A 119 7.46 -10.54 8.94
CA ALA A 119 7.77 -10.88 10.33
C ALA A 119 8.09 -9.64 11.20
N ASP A 120 8.62 -8.57 10.60
CA ASP A 120 8.83 -7.29 11.29
C ASP A 120 7.52 -6.68 11.79
N ILE A 121 6.40 -6.85 11.05
CA ILE A 121 5.05 -6.44 11.48
C ILE A 121 4.67 -7.16 12.78
N GLY A 122 4.94 -8.47 12.87
CA GLY A 122 4.69 -9.23 14.08
C GLY A 122 5.50 -8.70 15.28
N ARG A 123 6.75 -8.31 15.07
CA ARG A 123 7.60 -7.71 16.11
C ARG A 123 7.08 -6.35 16.55
N MET A 124 6.63 -5.50 15.60
CA MET A 124 6.02 -4.20 15.93
C MET A 124 4.70 -4.37 16.71
N ASN A 125 3.87 -5.35 16.37
CA ASN A 125 2.64 -5.66 17.12
C ASN A 125 2.97 -6.10 18.57
N ASN A 126 4.00 -6.92 18.76
CA ASN A 126 4.44 -7.31 20.10
C ASN A 126 4.95 -6.10 20.91
N LEU A 127 5.65 -5.16 20.26
CA LEU A 127 6.05 -3.91 20.91
C LEU A 127 4.83 -3.06 21.28
N ALA A 128 3.84 -2.94 20.39
CA ALA A 128 2.61 -2.19 20.66
C ALA A 128 1.86 -2.76 21.89
N ASN A 129 1.79 -4.08 22.04
CA ASN A 129 1.20 -4.73 23.21
C ASN A 129 1.95 -4.39 24.51
N ARG A 130 3.29 -4.34 24.48
CA ARG A 130 4.09 -3.94 25.65
C ARG A 130 3.85 -2.47 26.01
N VAL A 131 3.81 -1.59 25.02
CA VAL A 131 3.53 -0.16 25.22
C VAL A 131 2.09 0.05 25.74
N ALA A 132 1.12 -0.74 25.31
CA ALA A 132 -0.25 -0.72 25.82
C ALA A 132 -0.31 -1.14 27.31
N ALA A 133 0.51 -2.10 27.73
CA ALA A 133 0.63 -2.45 29.15
C ALA A 133 1.22 -1.27 29.98
N ASP A 134 2.20 -0.55 29.43
CA ASP A 134 2.73 0.66 30.06
C ASP A 134 1.69 1.79 30.14
N ALA A 135 0.79 1.88 29.16
CA ALA A 135 -0.35 2.82 29.21
C ALA A 135 -1.29 2.52 30.39
N ALA A 136 -1.58 1.26 30.65
CA ALA A 136 -2.37 0.88 31.83
C ALA A 136 -1.66 1.23 33.15
N MET A 137 -0.33 1.02 33.23
CA MET A 137 0.47 1.41 34.39
C MET A 137 0.48 2.95 34.58
N SER A 138 0.54 3.73 33.50
CA SER A 138 0.48 5.19 33.59
C SER A 138 -0.85 5.71 34.14
N SER A 139 -1.97 5.08 33.73
CA SER A 139 -3.30 5.39 34.27
C SER A 139 -3.40 5.07 35.75
N TYR A 140 -2.88 3.91 36.17
CA TYR A 140 -2.80 3.56 37.59
C TYR A 140 -1.97 4.57 38.40
N LEU A 141 -0.81 5.02 37.87
CA LEU A 141 0.03 6.03 38.54
C LEU A 141 -0.70 7.36 38.67
N LEU A 142 -1.43 7.80 37.64
CA LEU A 142 -2.20 9.04 37.66
C LEU A 142 -3.28 8.99 38.75
N GLU A 143 -4.06 7.91 38.79
CA GLU A 143 -5.10 7.71 39.81
C GLU A 143 -4.53 7.61 41.23
N SER A 144 -3.41 6.88 41.40
CA SER A 144 -2.71 6.76 42.67
C SER A 144 -2.17 8.07 43.18
N THR A 145 -1.65 8.91 42.25
CA THR A 145 -1.17 10.26 42.58
C THR A 145 -2.32 11.16 43.04
N ARG A 146 -3.46 11.11 42.33
CA ARG A 146 -4.66 11.85 42.71
C ARG A 146 -5.24 11.38 44.04
N ALA A 147 -5.30 10.08 44.29
CA ALA A 147 -5.76 9.54 45.56
C ALA A 147 -4.89 9.97 46.73
N ALA A 148 -3.59 10.18 46.53
CA ALA A 148 -2.63 10.62 47.54
C ALA A 148 -2.92 12.03 48.07
N TYR A 149 -3.61 12.90 47.31
CA TYR A 149 -4.06 14.22 47.81
C TYR A 149 -5.06 14.14 48.96
N GLY A 150 -5.85 13.07 49.02
CA GLY A 150 -6.87 12.85 50.06
C GLY A 150 -6.34 12.19 51.34
N LEU A 151 -5.05 11.86 51.41
CA LEU A 151 -4.46 11.21 52.58
C LEU A 151 -4.27 12.23 53.73
N SER A 152 -4.63 11.82 54.93
CA SER A 152 -4.45 12.64 56.14
C SER A 152 -2.98 12.76 56.52
N GLY A 153 -2.60 13.90 57.09
CA GLY A 153 -1.22 14.18 57.58
C GLY A 153 -0.28 14.69 56.48
N ALA A 154 -0.80 15.11 55.34
CA ALA A 154 -0.04 15.82 54.35
C ALA A 154 0.28 17.22 54.77
N ILE A 155 1.46 17.69 54.40
CA ILE A 155 1.87 19.09 54.57
C ILE A 155 1.88 19.79 53.19
N ASP A 156 1.95 21.10 53.12
CA ASP A 156 1.92 21.88 51.88
C ASP A 156 3.00 21.44 50.88
N GLU A 157 4.17 21.04 51.37
CA GLU A 157 5.25 20.53 50.54
C GLU A 157 4.87 19.17 49.86
N ASP A 158 4.15 18.27 50.56
CA ASP A 158 3.67 17.02 49.98
C ASP A 158 2.68 17.28 48.82
N HIS A 159 1.75 18.22 49.01
CA HIS A 159 0.82 18.64 47.95
C HIS A 159 1.56 19.26 46.74
N ARG A 160 2.57 20.07 47.00
CA ARG A 160 3.40 20.61 45.90
C ARG A 160 4.14 19.52 45.14
N GLN A 161 4.69 18.52 45.84
CA GLN A 161 5.37 17.37 45.23
C GLN A 161 4.44 16.45 44.45
N LEU A 162 3.22 16.24 44.96
CA LEU A 162 2.15 15.50 44.22
C LEU A 162 1.79 16.23 42.93
N GLY A 163 1.66 17.57 42.94
CA GLY A 163 1.40 18.36 41.73
C GLY A 163 2.49 18.20 40.67
N VAL A 164 3.74 18.23 41.10
CA VAL A 164 4.91 18.02 40.20
C VAL A 164 4.90 16.60 39.65
N LEU A 165 4.56 15.58 40.48
CA LEU A 165 4.49 14.19 40.06
C LEU A 165 3.34 13.97 39.07
N GLU A 166 2.13 14.52 39.32
CA GLU A 166 0.99 14.46 38.42
C GLU A 166 1.31 15.03 37.03
N ASP A 167 2.01 16.19 37.00
CA ASP A 167 2.51 16.78 35.75
C ASP A 167 3.45 15.85 34.98
N ASP A 168 4.40 15.22 35.69
CA ASP A 168 5.38 14.32 35.04
C ASP A 168 4.72 13.04 34.58
N VAL A 169 3.70 12.50 35.29
CA VAL A 169 2.87 11.38 34.83
C VAL A 169 2.08 11.77 33.59
N ASN A 170 1.41 12.92 33.58
CA ASN A 170 0.65 13.40 32.42
C ASN A 170 1.51 13.54 31.16
N LYS A 171 2.74 14.10 31.29
CA LYS A 171 3.71 14.16 30.18
C LYS A 171 4.06 12.77 29.68
N THR A 172 4.23 11.82 30.58
CA THR A 172 4.55 10.43 30.25
C THR A 172 3.39 9.74 29.50
N VAL A 173 2.15 10.00 29.91
CA VAL A 173 0.93 9.52 29.19
C VAL A 173 0.92 10.01 27.74
N VAL A 174 1.23 11.30 27.52
CA VAL A 174 1.29 11.85 26.15
C VAL A 174 2.35 11.14 25.30
N LEU A 175 3.52 10.84 25.87
CA LEU A 175 4.58 10.12 25.16
C LEU A 175 4.17 8.68 24.81
N ILE A 176 3.49 7.98 25.72
CA ILE A 176 2.96 6.62 25.48
C ILE A 176 1.93 6.63 24.35
N THR A 177 0.97 7.56 24.41
CA THR A 177 -0.05 7.71 23.36
C THR A 177 0.59 7.94 22.00
N ARG A 178 1.55 8.85 21.93
CA ARG A 178 2.29 9.12 20.71
C ARG A 178 3.03 7.88 20.19
N LEU A 179 3.67 7.11 21.07
CA LEU A 179 4.40 5.90 20.71
C LEU A 179 3.44 4.83 20.13
N LEU A 180 2.26 4.68 20.72
CA LEU A 180 1.22 3.79 20.21
C LEU A 180 0.69 4.22 18.83
N ASP A 181 0.45 5.51 18.65
CA ASP A 181 -0.02 6.07 17.38
C ASP A 181 1.02 5.85 16.27
N GLU A 182 2.30 6.10 16.55
CA GLU A 182 3.39 5.88 15.59
C GLU A 182 3.55 4.40 15.24
N LEU A 183 3.48 3.50 16.22
CA LEU A 183 3.50 2.05 15.99
C LEU A 183 2.34 1.60 15.13
N SER A 184 1.12 2.07 15.44
CA SER A 184 -0.08 1.74 14.68
C SER A 184 0.02 2.18 13.21
N GLN A 185 0.52 3.40 12.98
CA GLN A 185 0.74 3.93 11.65
C GLN A 185 1.82 3.15 10.88
N ASP A 186 2.92 2.80 11.53
CA ASP A 186 4.01 2.04 10.90
C ASP A 186 3.55 0.62 10.54
N ILE A 187 2.81 -0.05 11.42
CA ILE A 187 2.20 -1.35 11.18
C ILE A 187 1.24 -1.30 9.97
N ALA A 188 0.37 -0.29 9.91
CA ALA A 188 -0.58 -0.13 8.80
C ALA A 188 0.14 0.10 7.47
N ARG A 189 1.13 0.99 7.42
CA ARG A 189 1.94 1.25 6.22
C ARG A 189 2.70 0.01 5.75
N GLN A 190 3.31 -0.70 6.69
CA GLN A 190 4.08 -1.90 6.39
C GLN A 190 3.18 -3.04 5.91
N SER A 191 1.99 -3.21 6.48
CA SER A 191 1.00 -4.21 6.04
C SER A 191 0.53 -3.92 4.60
N THR A 192 0.25 -2.65 4.28
CA THR A 192 -0.12 -2.23 2.93
C THR A 192 1.04 -2.47 1.94
N TYR A 193 2.27 -2.13 2.33
CA TYR A 193 3.46 -2.39 1.53
C TYR A 193 3.62 -3.87 1.22
N VAL A 194 3.59 -4.76 2.22
CA VAL A 194 3.73 -6.22 2.03
C VAL A 194 2.62 -6.78 1.12
N ALA A 195 1.38 -6.30 1.27
CA ALA A 195 0.27 -6.72 0.41
C ALA A 195 0.51 -6.34 -1.06
N ASN A 196 0.97 -5.11 -1.32
CA ASN A 196 1.30 -4.64 -2.66
C ASN A 196 2.46 -5.43 -3.27
N GLU A 197 3.52 -5.66 -2.49
CA GLU A 197 4.70 -6.38 -2.97
C GLU A 197 4.42 -7.86 -3.23
N ARG A 198 3.52 -8.50 -2.49
CA ARG A 198 3.02 -9.85 -2.84
C ARG A 198 2.31 -9.88 -4.20
N SER A 199 1.52 -8.85 -4.50
CA SER A 199 0.89 -8.72 -5.83
C SER A 199 1.94 -8.53 -6.93
N ASN A 200 2.96 -7.70 -6.68
CA ASN A 200 4.08 -7.48 -7.60
C ASN A 200 4.86 -8.78 -7.87
N LEU A 201 5.16 -9.56 -6.83
CA LEU A 201 5.82 -10.86 -6.96
C LEU A 201 5.01 -11.85 -7.81
N ASN A 202 3.68 -11.88 -7.66
CA ASN A 202 2.82 -12.73 -8.50
C ASN A 202 2.90 -12.32 -9.97
N THR A 203 2.88 -11.02 -10.25
CA THR A 203 3.04 -10.50 -11.62
C THR A 203 4.42 -10.85 -12.19
N LEU A 204 5.46 -10.74 -11.36
CA LEU A 204 6.82 -11.10 -11.75
C LEU A 204 7.00 -12.59 -12.01
N ALA A 205 6.29 -13.47 -11.28
CA ALA A 205 6.28 -14.91 -11.55
C ALA A 205 5.73 -15.24 -12.96
N LEU A 206 4.69 -14.52 -13.40
CA LEU A 206 4.16 -14.65 -14.75
C LEU A 206 5.16 -14.16 -15.80
N ALA A 207 5.86 -13.04 -15.53
CA ALA A 207 6.90 -12.53 -16.40
C ALA A 207 8.08 -13.51 -16.55
N ILE A 208 8.51 -14.16 -15.47
CA ILE A 208 9.54 -15.21 -15.47
C ILE A 208 9.08 -16.41 -16.31
N LYS A 209 7.81 -16.83 -16.14
CA LYS A 209 7.24 -17.93 -16.92
C LYS A 209 7.24 -17.63 -18.42
N ASN A 210 7.01 -16.37 -18.81
CA ASN A 210 7.00 -15.94 -20.21
C ASN A 210 8.40 -15.61 -20.74
N GLY A 211 9.38 -15.39 -19.86
CA GLY A 211 10.76 -15.00 -20.21
C GLY A 211 10.95 -13.53 -20.55
N GLU A 212 9.94 -12.70 -20.36
CA GLU A 212 9.97 -11.26 -20.67
C GLU A 212 9.05 -10.44 -19.77
N LEU A 213 9.39 -9.18 -19.54
CA LEU A 213 8.59 -8.25 -18.75
C LEU A 213 7.49 -7.64 -19.63
N TYR A 214 6.23 -7.77 -19.20
CA TYR A 214 5.05 -7.20 -19.88
C TYR A 214 4.86 -7.59 -21.35
N GLY A 215 5.29 -8.79 -21.75
CA GLY A 215 5.04 -9.35 -23.07
C GLY A 215 5.89 -8.80 -24.21
N ASN A 216 6.90 -7.93 -23.93
CA ASN A 216 7.84 -7.42 -24.93
C ASN A 216 9.22 -7.17 -24.31
N SER A 217 10.17 -8.04 -24.58
CA SER A 217 11.57 -7.82 -24.21
C SER A 217 12.22 -6.73 -25.06
N LEU A 218 13.33 -6.13 -24.58
CA LEU A 218 14.14 -5.21 -25.36
C LEU A 218 14.70 -5.88 -26.63
N ALA A 219 14.98 -7.19 -26.59
CA ALA A 219 15.38 -7.96 -27.75
C ALA A 219 14.26 -8.02 -28.80
N SER A 220 13.02 -8.31 -28.40
CA SER A 220 11.86 -8.30 -29.29
C SER A 220 11.59 -6.91 -29.87
N ARG A 221 11.85 -5.83 -29.10
CA ARG A 221 11.78 -4.46 -29.61
C ARG A 221 12.87 -4.15 -30.64
N ALA A 222 14.09 -4.65 -30.45
CA ALA A 222 15.18 -4.48 -31.42
C ALA A 222 14.87 -5.20 -32.73
N PHE A 223 14.29 -6.39 -32.69
CA PHE A 223 13.86 -7.12 -33.89
C PHE A 223 12.66 -6.46 -34.57
N THR A 224 11.67 -5.93 -33.84
CA THR A 224 10.55 -5.19 -34.41
C THR A 224 10.97 -3.85 -35.00
N SER A 225 11.94 -3.15 -34.41
CA SER A 225 12.46 -1.87 -34.98
C SER A 225 13.26 -2.07 -36.26
N THR A 226 13.92 -3.23 -36.46
CA THR A 226 14.63 -3.55 -37.70
C THR A 226 13.68 -3.88 -38.87
N THR A 227 12.47 -4.39 -38.56
CA THR A 227 11.43 -4.64 -39.58
C THR A 227 10.55 -3.42 -39.88
N ILE A 228 10.52 -2.41 -39.00
CA ILE A 228 9.71 -1.18 -39.18
C ILE A 228 10.43 -0.12 -40.01
N SER A 229 11.75 -0.26 -40.26
CA SER A 229 12.48 0.66 -41.14
C SER A 229 12.08 0.59 -42.63
N ALA A 230 11.16 -0.33 -43.01
CA ALA A 230 10.65 -0.45 -44.39
C ALA A 230 9.16 -0.04 -44.53
N ALA A 231 8.49 0.45 -43.46
CA ALA A 231 7.09 0.91 -43.56
C ALA A 231 6.86 2.14 -42.66
N ALA A 232 7.56 3.24 -42.97
CA ALA A 232 7.17 4.55 -42.48
C ALA A 232 5.92 5.00 -43.25
N THR A 233 4.78 4.86 -42.62
CA THR A 233 3.55 5.64 -42.66
C THR A 233 2.38 4.77 -42.18
N ASN A 234 2.10 4.84 -40.91
CA ASN A 234 0.72 4.89 -40.41
C ASN A 234 0.73 4.81 -38.89
N THR A 235 0.77 5.97 -38.25
CA THR A 235 0.23 6.19 -36.91
C THR A 235 -1.24 5.80 -36.93
N ARG A 236 -1.53 4.53 -36.59
CA ARG A 236 -2.87 4.14 -36.17
C ARG A 236 -2.77 3.65 -34.74
N GLY A 237 -3.17 4.58 -33.85
CA GLY A 237 -3.65 4.20 -32.54
C GLY A 237 -4.59 3.01 -32.65
N VAL A 238 -4.61 2.20 -31.58
CA VAL A 238 -5.47 1.06 -31.28
C VAL A 238 -6.56 0.91 -32.31
N SER A 239 -6.50 -0.18 -33.13
CA SER A 239 -7.49 -0.47 -34.16
C SER A 239 -8.87 -0.19 -33.61
N ALA A 240 -9.52 0.87 -34.10
CA ALA A 240 -10.89 1.17 -33.78
C ALA A 240 -11.67 -0.12 -34.07
N ILE A 241 -12.25 -0.70 -33.02
CA ILE A 241 -13.14 -1.86 -33.16
C ILE A 241 -14.24 -1.39 -34.11
N ARG A 242 -14.13 -1.78 -35.38
CA ARG A 242 -15.10 -1.42 -36.43
C ARG A 242 -16.32 -2.27 -36.23
N GLY A 243 -17.27 -1.81 -35.44
CA GLY A 243 -18.53 -2.49 -35.21
C GLY A 243 -19.41 -1.69 -34.24
N ARG A 244 -20.72 -1.88 -34.34
CA ARG A 244 -21.63 -1.39 -33.31
C ARG A 244 -21.47 -2.27 -32.07
N PRO A 245 -21.40 -1.69 -30.85
CA PRO A 245 -21.37 -2.47 -29.63
C PRO A 245 -22.64 -3.31 -29.51
N LEU A 246 -22.49 -4.55 -29.10
CA LEU A 246 -23.62 -5.46 -28.82
C LEU A 246 -24.44 -4.95 -27.62
N VAL A 247 -23.76 -4.46 -26.59
CA VAL A 247 -24.36 -3.88 -25.39
C VAL A 247 -23.52 -2.68 -24.95
N VAL A 248 -24.20 -1.61 -24.53
CA VAL A 248 -23.59 -0.46 -23.85
C VAL A 248 -24.20 -0.37 -22.45
N ILE A 249 -23.38 -0.53 -21.42
CA ILE A 249 -23.78 -0.42 -20.02
C ILE A 249 -23.26 0.91 -19.50
N ARG A 250 -24.15 1.80 -19.10
CA ARG A 250 -23.80 3.09 -18.49
C ARG A 250 -23.87 2.97 -16.98
N PHE A 251 -22.81 3.42 -16.31
CA PHE A 251 -22.70 3.38 -14.86
C PHE A 251 -22.89 4.80 -14.28
N ASP A 252 -24.04 5.38 -14.57
CA ASP A 252 -24.51 6.68 -14.08
C ASP A 252 -25.21 6.61 -12.71
N GLN A 253 -25.55 5.38 -12.27
CA GLN A 253 -26.19 5.10 -10.98
C GLN A 253 -25.44 4.02 -10.21
N ALA A 254 -25.57 4.03 -8.87
CA ALA A 254 -24.85 3.11 -7.99
C ALA A 254 -25.24 1.62 -8.15
N ASN A 255 -26.43 1.32 -8.73
CA ASN A 255 -26.97 -0.05 -8.85
C ASN A 255 -27.61 -0.26 -10.23
N VAL A 256 -26.79 -0.42 -11.26
CA VAL A 256 -27.26 -0.70 -12.63
C VAL A 256 -27.59 -2.18 -12.77
N LYS A 257 -28.85 -2.50 -13.10
CA LYS A 257 -29.32 -3.86 -13.36
C LYS A 257 -29.01 -4.25 -14.81
N TYR A 258 -27.78 -4.66 -15.12
CA TYR A 258 -27.35 -5.00 -16.47
C TYR A 258 -27.33 -6.51 -16.77
N GLN A 259 -27.42 -7.38 -15.76
CA GLN A 259 -27.20 -8.81 -15.88
C GLN A 259 -28.14 -9.48 -16.90
N LYS A 260 -29.43 -9.19 -16.84
CA LYS A 260 -30.43 -9.77 -17.76
C LYS A 260 -30.20 -9.35 -19.21
N VAL A 261 -29.99 -8.05 -19.44
CA VAL A 261 -29.74 -7.51 -20.79
C VAL A 261 -28.43 -8.06 -21.37
N LEU A 262 -27.41 -8.22 -20.52
CA LEU A 262 -26.12 -8.79 -20.89
C LEU A 262 -26.27 -10.26 -21.27
N TYR A 263 -27.00 -11.04 -20.48
CA TYR A 263 -27.28 -12.46 -20.74
C TYR A 263 -28.02 -12.66 -22.08
N ASP A 264 -29.13 -11.95 -22.27
CA ASP A 264 -29.95 -12.05 -23.51
C ASP A 264 -29.13 -11.68 -24.75
N ALA A 265 -28.25 -10.69 -24.66
CA ALA A 265 -27.43 -10.26 -25.77
C ALA A 265 -26.31 -11.26 -26.10
N VAL A 266 -25.63 -11.78 -25.07
CA VAL A 266 -24.55 -12.76 -25.24
C VAL A 266 -25.13 -14.10 -25.75
N SER A 267 -26.26 -14.58 -25.21
CA SER A 267 -26.92 -15.82 -25.66
C SER A 267 -27.31 -15.75 -27.14
N ARG A 268 -27.92 -14.65 -27.58
CA ARG A 268 -28.25 -14.45 -29.01
C ARG A 268 -27.01 -14.37 -29.90
N ALA A 269 -25.89 -13.83 -29.39
CA ALA A 269 -24.66 -13.80 -30.15
C ALA A 269 -24.05 -15.19 -30.29
N LEU A 270 -24.06 -16.00 -29.24
CA LEU A 270 -23.57 -17.39 -29.23
C LEU A 270 -24.48 -18.33 -30.05
N GLU A 271 -25.79 -18.12 -30.08
CA GLU A 271 -26.72 -18.85 -30.95
C GLU A 271 -26.40 -18.63 -32.44
N ARG A 272 -26.01 -17.41 -32.81
CA ARG A 272 -25.62 -17.09 -34.20
C ARG A 272 -24.20 -17.53 -34.54
N GLN A 273 -23.32 -17.49 -33.55
CA GLN A 273 -21.91 -17.82 -33.74
C GLN A 273 -21.34 -18.49 -32.48
N PRO A 274 -21.39 -19.85 -32.40
CA PRO A 274 -20.96 -20.59 -31.20
C PRO A 274 -19.49 -20.39 -30.81
N GLY A 275 -18.65 -19.96 -31.77
CA GLY A 275 -17.22 -19.65 -31.57
C GLY A 275 -16.93 -18.16 -31.32
N ALA A 276 -17.94 -17.32 -31.10
CA ALA A 276 -17.74 -15.88 -30.95
C ALA A 276 -16.78 -15.52 -29.79
N GLN A 277 -15.89 -14.60 -30.08
CA GLN A 277 -15.05 -13.93 -29.07
C GLN A 277 -15.67 -12.57 -28.74
N PHE A 278 -15.49 -12.14 -27.52
CA PHE A 278 -16.03 -10.87 -27.05
C PHE A 278 -14.92 -9.91 -26.64
N THR A 279 -15.10 -8.63 -26.94
CA THR A 279 -14.21 -7.58 -26.45
C THR A 279 -14.99 -6.64 -25.54
N LEU A 280 -14.60 -6.56 -24.29
CA LEU A 280 -15.18 -5.69 -23.27
C LEU A 280 -14.33 -4.43 -23.18
N VAL A 281 -14.88 -3.28 -23.50
CA VAL A 281 -14.18 -2.00 -23.52
C VAL A 281 -14.68 -1.12 -22.37
N ALA A 282 -13.79 -0.81 -21.43
CA ALA A 282 -14.02 0.21 -20.43
C ALA A 282 -13.87 1.59 -21.06
N VAL A 283 -14.92 2.37 -21.11
CA VAL A 283 -14.94 3.71 -21.74
C VAL A 283 -15.07 4.78 -20.66
N SER A 284 -14.15 5.75 -20.68
CA SER A 284 -14.22 6.97 -19.86
C SER A 284 -14.39 8.21 -20.74
N PRO A 285 -15.10 9.26 -20.26
CA PRO A 285 -15.30 10.49 -21.02
C PRO A 285 -13.98 11.24 -21.23
N SER A 286 -13.74 11.75 -22.45
CA SER A 286 -12.52 12.49 -22.78
C SER A 286 -12.55 13.96 -22.32
N LYS A 287 -13.73 14.50 -21.94
CA LYS A 287 -13.92 15.90 -21.53
C LYS A 287 -13.64 16.17 -20.04
N ALA A 288 -12.97 15.26 -19.32
CA ALA A 288 -12.66 15.40 -17.91
C ALA A 288 -11.34 16.14 -17.68
N THR A 289 -11.22 16.90 -16.58
CA THR A 289 -9.94 17.46 -16.13
C THR A 289 -8.97 16.33 -15.76
N SER A 290 -7.65 16.56 -15.80
CA SER A 290 -6.64 15.52 -15.60
C SER A 290 -6.83 14.68 -14.31
N ALA A 291 -7.24 15.32 -13.21
CA ALA A 291 -7.53 14.63 -11.95
C ALA A 291 -8.82 13.77 -12.01
N SER A 292 -9.89 14.29 -12.62
CA SER A 292 -11.14 13.54 -12.79
C SER A 292 -11.01 12.45 -13.88
N ALA A 293 -10.13 12.62 -14.87
CA ALA A 293 -9.86 11.60 -15.88
C ALA A 293 -9.23 10.34 -15.26
N ALA A 294 -8.29 10.49 -14.31
CA ALA A 294 -7.69 9.37 -13.59
C ALA A 294 -8.71 8.61 -12.74
N LEU A 295 -9.57 9.32 -12.01
CA LEU A 295 -10.65 8.71 -11.21
C LEU A 295 -11.68 7.99 -12.10
N ASN A 296 -12.08 8.60 -13.20
CA ASN A 296 -13.04 8.03 -14.15
C ASN A 296 -12.48 6.78 -14.83
N SER A 297 -11.20 6.77 -15.21
CA SER A 297 -10.55 5.60 -15.80
C SER A 297 -10.46 4.44 -14.83
N GLY A 298 -10.17 4.70 -13.55
CA GLY A 298 -10.17 3.71 -12.46
C GLY A 298 -11.56 3.10 -12.23
N ALA A 299 -12.59 3.95 -12.16
CA ALA A 299 -13.98 3.52 -12.01
C ALA A 299 -14.48 2.72 -13.23
N ALA A 300 -14.16 3.15 -14.46
CA ALA A 300 -14.51 2.44 -15.69
C ALA A 300 -13.88 1.02 -15.73
N ARG A 301 -12.62 0.88 -15.32
CA ARG A 301 -11.95 -0.44 -15.20
C ARG A 301 -12.62 -1.33 -14.16
N LYS A 302 -12.96 -0.79 -12.99
CA LYS A 302 -13.67 -1.53 -11.93
C LYS A 302 -15.03 -2.03 -12.41
N ASN A 303 -15.78 -1.19 -13.13
CA ASN A 303 -17.06 -1.55 -13.71
C ASN A 303 -16.92 -2.65 -14.80
N ALA A 304 -15.90 -2.55 -15.65
CA ALA A 304 -15.62 -3.58 -16.65
C ALA A 304 -15.23 -4.93 -16.02
N GLN A 305 -14.47 -4.91 -14.92
CA GLN A 305 -14.17 -6.14 -14.16
C GLN A 305 -15.43 -6.75 -13.53
N ALA A 306 -16.37 -5.94 -13.04
CA ALA A 306 -17.65 -6.43 -12.52
C ALA A 306 -18.50 -7.08 -13.64
N VAL A 307 -18.53 -6.48 -14.84
CA VAL A 307 -19.21 -7.05 -16.00
C VAL A 307 -18.53 -8.34 -16.48
N LEU A 308 -17.19 -8.40 -16.46
CA LEU A 308 -16.45 -9.62 -16.79
C LEU A 308 -16.79 -10.76 -15.82
N ARG A 309 -16.85 -10.49 -14.52
CA ARG A 309 -17.27 -11.49 -13.53
C ARG A 309 -18.69 -11.98 -13.81
N ALA A 310 -19.61 -11.06 -14.07
CA ALA A 310 -20.98 -11.43 -14.41
C ALA A 310 -21.07 -12.34 -15.67
N LEU A 311 -20.21 -12.09 -16.69
CA LEU A 311 -20.12 -12.94 -17.88
C LEU A 311 -19.59 -14.35 -17.56
N THR A 312 -18.56 -14.44 -16.69
CA THR A 312 -18.02 -15.74 -16.25
C THR A 312 -19.00 -16.51 -15.37
N ASP A 313 -19.73 -15.82 -14.48
CA ASP A 313 -20.77 -16.40 -13.63
C ASP A 313 -21.96 -16.95 -14.47
N MET A 314 -22.21 -16.36 -15.65
CA MET A 314 -23.19 -16.81 -16.62
C MET A 314 -22.69 -17.96 -17.52
N GLY A 315 -21.46 -18.45 -17.31
CA GLY A 315 -20.88 -19.60 -18.01
C GLY A 315 -20.05 -19.26 -19.25
N LEU A 316 -19.75 -17.98 -19.51
CA LEU A 316 -18.84 -17.61 -20.60
C LEU A 316 -17.37 -17.79 -20.17
N PRO A 317 -16.57 -18.64 -20.88
CA PRO A 317 -15.15 -18.83 -20.54
C PRO A 317 -14.37 -17.53 -20.64
N ALA A 318 -13.52 -17.25 -19.63
CA ALA A 318 -12.75 -16.00 -19.54
C ALA A 318 -11.76 -15.79 -20.70
N ASP A 319 -11.28 -16.87 -21.32
CA ASP A 319 -10.42 -16.87 -22.50
C ASP A 319 -11.09 -16.34 -23.77
N ARG A 320 -12.43 -16.32 -23.79
CA ARG A 320 -13.23 -15.73 -24.89
C ARG A 320 -13.52 -14.26 -24.73
N VAL A 321 -13.13 -13.64 -23.61
CA VAL A 321 -13.40 -12.23 -23.32
C VAL A 321 -12.09 -11.46 -23.20
N GLN A 322 -11.85 -10.53 -24.11
CA GLN A 322 -10.72 -9.60 -24.04
C GLN A 322 -11.16 -8.29 -23.36
N LEU A 323 -10.41 -7.86 -22.36
CA LEU A 323 -10.64 -6.59 -21.68
C LEU A 323 -9.76 -5.50 -22.28
N SER A 324 -10.36 -4.37 -22.67
CA SER A 324 -9.68 -3.19 -23.19
C SER A 324 -10.16 -1.92 -22.48
N ALA A 325 -9.43 -0.83 -22.63
CA ALA A 325 -9.83 0.46 -22.11
C ALA A 325 -9.66 1.54 -23.19
N SER A 326 -10.60 2.48 -23.27
CA SER A 326 -10.60 3.56 -24.24
C SER A 326 -11.17 4.84 -23.62
N THR A 327 -10.81 5.98 -24.18
CA THR A 327 -11.47 7.26 -23.93
C THR A 327 -12.32 7.62 -25.12
N ALA A 328 -13.54 8.07 -24.90
CA ALA A 328 -14.46 8.44 -25.96
C ALA A 328 -15.09 9.83 -25.72
N SER A 329 -15.18 10.60 -26.80
CA SER A 329 -15.78 11.96 -26.76
C SER A 329 -17.31 11.92 -26.76
N ASP A 330 -17.90 10.80 -27.16
CA ASP A 330 -19.34 10.52 -27.20
C ASP A 330 -19.86 9.94 -25.87
N ALA A 331 -18.98 9.56 -24.94
CA ALA A 331 -19.36 9.06 -23.63
C ALA A 331 -19.66 10.22 -22.68
N SER A 332 -20.88 10.26 -22.14
CA SER A 332 -21.32 11.23 -21.13
C SER A 332 -20.90 10.88 -19.71
N GLY A 333 -20.53 9.61 -19.46
CA GLY A 333 -20.11 9.05 -18.18
C GLY A 333 -19.25 7.80 -18.38
N ASN A 334 -19.00 7.07 -17.29
CA ASN A 334 -18.30 5.80 -17.38
C ASN A 334 -19.21 4.73 -17.99
N GLU A 335 -18.77 4.13 -19.09
CA GLU A 335 -19.51 3.10 -19.83
C GLU A 335 -18.66 1.85 -19.99
N VAL A 336 -19.32 0.71 -20.11
CA VAL A 336 -18.71 -0.54 -20.52
C VAL A 336 -19.42 -0.99 -21.80
N ARG A 337 -18.66 -1.15 -22.89
CA ARG A 337 -19.16 -1.54 -24.21
C ARG A 337 -18.69 -2.95 -24.53
N LEU A 338 -19.62 -3.83 -24.90
CA LEU A 338 -19.34 -5.20 -25.31
C LEU A 338 -19.43 -5.30 -26.84
N TYR A 339 -18.41 -5.87 -27.46
CA TYR A 339 -18.33 -6.11 -28.90
C TYR A 339 -18.18 -7.61 -29.16
N VAL A 340 -18.73 -8.08 -30.27
CA VAL A 340 -18.52 -9.43 -30.80
C VAL A 340 -17.45 -9.37 -31.88
N ARG A 341 -16.60 -10.38 -31.89
CA ARG A 341 -15.51 -10.52 -32.85
C ARG A 341 -15.56 -11.91 -33.52
#